data_f09522fb1ee1e7dcfbf411e727f40757
#
_entry.id   f09522fb1ee1e7dcfbf411e727f40757
#
_cell.length_a   1.000
_cell.length_b   1.000
_cell.length_c   1.000
_cell.angle_alpha   90.00
_cell.angle_beta   90.00
_cell.angle_gamma   90.00
#
_symmetry.space_group_name_H-M   'P 1'
#
loop_
_entity.id
_entity.type
_entity.pdbx_description
1 polymer ?
#
loop_
_entity_poly.entity_id
_entity_poly.type
_entity_poly.pdbx_seq_one_letter_code
_entity_poly.pdbx_strand_id
1 'polypeptide(L)' 'MNIDNRRLREIQTEKRVYKSLLEQSDKISDCLIYQGKLDCLNREEKEILSRYDVIT' A
#
# COMPACT_ATOMS: atom_id res chain seq x y z
N MET A 1 14.63 -15.60 5.87
CA MET A 1 13.81 -14.62 5.12
C MET A 1 12.81 -13.99 6.07
N ASN A 2 12.72 -12.68 6.04
CA ASN A 2 11.90 -11.94 6.98
C ASN A 2 10.46 -11.82 6.45
N ILE A 3 9.50 -12.11 7.32
CA ILE A 3 8.08 -12.02 6.98
C ILE A 3 7.71 -10.60 6.58
N ASP A 4 8.30 -9.60 7.23
CA ASP A 4 8.04 -8.21 6.92
C ASP A 4 8.52 -7.83 5.53
N ASN A 5 9.64 -8.36 5.06
CA ASN A 5 10.13 -8.10 3.70
C ASN A 5 9.16 -8.66 2.67
N ARG A 6 8.61 -9.82 2.93
CA ARG A 6 7.62 -10.44 2.05
C ARG A 6 6.35 -9.58 2.00
N ARG A 7 5.89 -9.12 3.16
CA ARG A 7 4.70 -8.27 3.23
C ARG A 7 4.92 -6.93 2.54
N LEU A 8 6.09 -6.33 2.70
CA LEU A 8 6.42 -5.08 2.02
C LEU A 8 6.35 -5.25 0.51
N ARG A 9 6.86 -6.36 0.00
CA ARG A 9 6.81 -6.63 -1.42
C ARG A 9 5.37 -6.78 -1.91
N GLU A 10 4.54 -7.47 -1.15
CA GLU A 10 3.11 -7.61 -1.45
C GLU A 10 2.41 -6.25 -1.46
N ILE A 11 2.70 -5.41 -0.47
CA ILE A 11 2.14 -4.06 -0.40
C ILE A 11 2.51 -3.25 -1.62
N GLN A 12 3.75 -3.28 -2.03
CA GLN A 12 4.20 -2.53 -3.21
C GLN A 12 3.48 -3.00 -4.47
N THR A 13 3.28 -4.30 -4.61
CA THR A 13 2.55 -4.85 -5.74
C THR A 13 1.08 -4.40 -5.72
N GLU A 14 0.43 -4.49 -4.58
CA GLU A 14 -0.96 -4.08 -4.43
C GLU A 14 -1.14 -2.59 -4.68
N LYS A 15 -0.23 -1.76 -4.18
CA LYS A 15 -0.28 -0.32 -4.42
C LYS A 15 -0.22 -0.02 -5.91
N ARG A 16 0.63 -0.73 -6.62
CA ARG A 16 0.74 -0.53 -8.08
C ARG A 16 -0.56 -0.89 -8.78
N VAL A 17 -1.18 -2.00 -8.38
CA VAL A 17 -2.45 -2.44 -8.96
C VAL A 17 -3.55 -1.41 -8.70
N TYR A 18 -3.69 -0.97 -7.45
CA TYR A 18 -4.73 0.00 -7.11
C TYR A 18 -4.50 1.35 -7.75
N LYS A 19 -3.26 1.79 -7.89
CA LYS A 19 -2.95 3.01 -8.62
C LYS A 19 -3.39 2.92 -10.07
N SER A 20 -3.12 1.79 -10.71
CA SER A 20 -3.54 1.56 -12.09
C SER A 20 -5.05 1.57 -12.22
N LEU A 21 -5.73 0.89 -11.31
CA LEU A 21 -7.19 0.87 -11.28
C LEU A 21 -7.78 2.26 -11.08
N LEU A 22 -7.15 3.04 -10.21
CA LEU A 22 -7.58 4.41 -9.93
C LEU A 22 -7.49 5.29 -11.19
N GLU A 23 -6.41 5.14 -11.94
CA GLU A 23 -6.20 5.90 -13.17
C GLU A 23 -7.21 5.52 -14.24
N GLN A 24 -7.64 4.26 -14.28
CA GLN A 24 -8.56 3.75 -15.28
C GLN A 24 -10.03 3.92 -14.90
N SER A 25 -10.30 4.24 -13.65
CA SER A 25 -11.67 4.31 -13.15
C SER A 25 -12.31 5.64 -13.49
N ASP A 26 -13.53 5.58 -14.03
CA ASP A 26 -14.33 6.76 -14.35
C ASP A 26 -15.35 7.08 -13.26
N LYS A 27 -15.52 6.17 -12.29
CA LYS A 27 -16.54 6.32 -11.25
C LYS A 27 -15.90 6.87 -9.98
N ILE A 28 -16.51 7.90 -9.42
CA ILE A 28 -16.03 8.51 -8.19
C ILE A 28 -16.07 7.52 -7.03
N SER A 29 -17.13 6.70 -6.96
CA SER A 29 -17.24 5.70 -5.89
C SER A 29 -16.09 4.70 -5.92
N ASP A 30 -15.72 4.23 -7.12
CA ASP A 30 -14.59 3.32 -7.27
C ASP A 30 -13.29 3.99 -6.90
N CYS A 31 -13.11 5.25 -7.30
CA CYS A 31 -11.92 6.01 -6.94
C CYS A 31 -11.76 6.13 -5.43
N LEU A 32 -12.85 6.36 -4.72
CA LEU A 32 -12.83 6.46 -3.27
C LEU A 32 -12.42 5.14 -2.62
N ILE A 33 -12.94 4.03 -3.16
CA ILE A 33 -12.59 2.70 -2.66
C ILE A 33 -11.10 2.41 -2.85
N TYR A 34 -10.59 2.67 -4.05
CA TYR A 34 -9.18 2.42 -4.35
C TYR A 34 -8.28 3.34 -3.55
N GLN A 35 -8.68 4.60 -3.38
CA GLN A 35 -7.92 5.54 -2.58
C GLN A 35 -7.85 5.09 -1.12
N GLY A 36 -8.97 4.59 -0.57
CA GLY A 36 -8.99 4.04 0.78
C GLY A 36 -8.06 2.85 0.93
N LYS A 37 -8.03 1.96 -0.06
CA LYS A 37 -7.12 0.82 -0.05
C LYS A 37 -5.67 1.26 -0.09
N LEU A 38 -5.35 2.25 -0.91
CA LEU A 38 -4.00 2.79 -0.99
C LEU A 38 -3.57 3.42 0.33
N ASP A 39 -4.47 4.14 0.97
CA ASP A 39 -4.18 4.75 2.27
C ASP A 39 -3.88 3.69 3.33
N CYS A 40 -4.66 2.62 3.35
CA CYS A 40 -4.42 1.50 4.27
C CYS A 40 -3.07 0.85 4.02
N LEU A 41 -2.74 0.61 2.75
CA LEU A 41 -1.46 0.01 2.39
C LEU A 41 -0.29 0.91 2.76
N ASN A 42 -0.42 2.21 2.52
CA ASN A 42 0.61 3.17 2.91
C ASN A 42 0.83 3.18 4.41
N ARG A 43 -0.24 3.11 5.18
CA ARG A 43 -0.15 3.08 6.64
C ARG A 43 0.55 1.83 7.13
N GLU A 44 0.17 0.68 6.57
CA GLU A 44 0.79 -0.59 6.94
C GLU A 44 2.28 -0.60 6.59
N GLU A 45 2.62 -0.11 5.41
CA GLU A 45 4.01 -0.01 4.98
C GLU A 45 4.82 0.85 5.95
N LYS A 46 4.25 1.99 6.33
CA LYS A 46 4.90 2.90 7.26
C LYS A 46 5.13 2.26 8.61
N GLU A 47 4.16 1.50 9.11
CA GLU A 47 4.30 0.78 10.37
C GLU A 47 5.43 -0.24 10.32
N ILE A 48 5.50 -1.00 9.23
CA ILE A 48 6.53 -2.02 9.08
C ILE A 48 7.91 -1.35 9.01
N LEU A 49 8.04 -0.32 8.21
CA LEU A 49 9.31 0.39 8.07
C LEU A 49 9.77 1.04 9.37
N SER A 50 8.83 1.54 10.16
CA SER A 50 9.19 2.19 11.42
C SER A 50 9.80 1.21 12.43
N ARG A 51 9.52 -0.09 12.30
CA ARG A 51 10.14 -1.10 13.16
C ARG A 51 11.63 -1.20 12.90
N TYR A 52 12.09 -0.84 11.72
CA TYR A 52 13.48 -0.92 11.34
C TYR A 52 14.21 0.41 11.49
N ASP A 53 13.48 1.50 11.66
CA ASP A 53 14.05 2.83 11.81
C ASP A 53 14.47 3.13 13.24
N VAL A 54 14.19 2.24 14.15
CA VAL A 54 14.40 2.48 15.57
C VAL A 54 15.87 2.48 15.96
N ILE A 55 16.73 2.13 15.04
CA ILE A 55 18.13 1.84 15.37
C ILE A 55 19.05 3.02 15.14
N THR A 56 18.60 4.16 15.05
CA THR A 56 19.52 5.29 14.88
C THR A 56 20.03 5.86 16.21
#